data_faa25cce9b5bfc03e448aad11287745a
#
_entry.id   faa25cce9b5bfc03e448aad11287745a
#
_cell.length_a   1.000
_cell.length_b   1.000
_cell.length_c   1.000
_cell.angle_alpha   90.00
_cell.angle_beta   90.00
_cell.angle_gamma   90.00
#
_symmetry.space_group_name_H-M   'P 1'
#
loop_
_entity.id
_entity.type
_entity.pdbx_description
1 polymer ?
#
loop_
_entity_poly.entity_id
_entity_poly.type
_entity_poly.pdbx_seq_one_letter_code
_entity_poly.pdbx_strand_id
1 'polypeptide(L)'
;MYFENIPSERELAEQVRVNVLYRYFADINLDESVPDHSSFTVFRERLGKHRFKKIFQRIVEQCIQHNLIDGKHISFDNTLFKANAALPKKKEPEQVKKDLEKLIERTFDEESKNSSQKKDPIVSKTDPDAGLVTRPNKGTMFAYSMHIGCDSKEKIITSVEVTSGTTKGEAVIIDQVKEQKEKYNLPVEKVSADSEYNDGEVRNELEKMKVTPYIPIRKSFQKKRPGMFSHEQFIYNKKKDRLICPNKKVMSYRGLTSDGKARIYQAKNKDCLFCPVKQKCTKAKIHPRSIQISVYEESMVRARILNKSPGYREAQSIRKTTTEPKFSEAKRYHGLNCARYRGLEKVTIQALLIAICINVKRMVTLLFPQLGLGFT
;
A
#
# COMPACT_ATOMS: atom_id res chain seq x y z
N MET A 1 24.99 10.62 -1.39
CA MET A 1 24.65 9.19 -1.30
C MET A 1 23.47 8.83 -2.22
N TYR A 2 22.24 9.34 -1.96
CA TYR A 2 21.07 8.96 -2.78
C TYR A 2 21.02 9.63 -4.16
N PHE A 3 21.52 10.84 -4.32
CA PHE A 3 21.62 11.50 -5.62
C PHE A 3 22.47 10.72 -6.62
N GLU A 4 23.60 10.17 -6.18
CA GLU A 4 24.62 9.48 -6.98
C GLU A 4 24.58 7.96 -6.81
N ASN A 5 23.54 7.44 -6.15
CA ASN A 5 23.37 6.02 -5.85
C ASN A 5 24.60 5.36 -5.19
N ILE A 6 25.34 6.11 -4.37
CA ILE A 6 26.48 5.57 -3.61
C ILE A 6 25.96 4.51 -2.64
N PRO A 7 26.50 3.28 -2.66
CA PRO A 7 25.85 2.12 -2.01
C PRO A 7 25.90 2.15 -0.48
N SER A 8 26.90 2.79 0.12
CA SER A 8 27.07 2.79 1.58
C SER A 8 27.60 4.11 2.12
N GLU A 9 27.44 4.34 3.42
CA GLU A 9 27.99 5.50 4.12
C GLU A 9 29.52 5.48 4.15
N ARG A 10 30.11 4.27 4.17
CA ARG A 10 31.57 4.11 4.09
C ARG A 10 32.09 4.56 2.72
N GLU A 11 31.46 4.13 1.66
CA GLU A 11 31.77 4.56 0.31
C GLU A 11 31.54 6.06 0.14
N LEU A 12 30.48 6.62 0.73
CA LEU A 12 30.25 8.06 0.73
C LEU A 12 31.41 8.83 1.38
N ALA A 13 31.87 8.40 2.56
CA ALA A 13 32.99 9.03 3.25
C ALA A 13 34.25 8.99 2.39
N GLU A 14 34.53 7.86 1.73
CA GLU A 14 35.68 7.72 0.83
C GLU A 14 35.55 8.62 -0.41
N GLN A 15 34.35 8.65 -1.04
CA GLN A 15 34.12 9.53 -2.19
C GLN A 15 34.29 11.01 -1.81
N VAL A 16 33.80 11.44 -0.65
CA VAL A 16 34.02 12.82 -0.18
C VAL A 16 35.51 13.09 0.08
N ARG A 17 36.27 12.08 0.54
CA ARG A 17 37.70 12.24 0.80
C ARG A 17 38.49 12.53 -0.50
N VAL A 18 38.18 11.82 -1.59
CA VAL A 18 38.97 11.84 -2.82
C VAL A 18 38.40 12.75 -3.90
N ASN A 19 37.12 13.10 -3.84
CA ASN A 19 36.45 13.89 -4.89
C ASN A 19 36.31 15.36 -4.47
N VAL A 20 37.04 16.22 -5.17
CA VAL A 20 37.04 17.67 -4.91
C VAL A 20 35.67 18.30 -5.05
N LEU A 21 34.85 17.84 -6.01
CA LEU A 21 33.48 18.36 -6.19
C LEU A 21 32.58 18.04 -5.00
N TYR A 22 32.74 16.85 -4.39
CA TYR A 22 31.96 16.51 -3.19
C TYR A 22 32.44 17.30 -1.98
N ARG A 23 33.75 17.55 -1.86
CA ARG A 23 34.30 18.42 -0.80
C ARG A 23 33.76 19.85 -0.96
N TYR A 24 33.84 20.39 -2.18
CA TYR A 24 33.31 21.71 -2.50
C TYR A 24 31.80 21.83 -2.16
N PHE A 25 31.01 20.84 -2.58
CA PHE A 25 29.58 20.81 -2.25
C PHE A 25 29.30 20.73 -0.75
N ALA A 26 30.13 20.02 0.00
CA ALA A 26 30.02 19.84 1.43
C ALA A 26 30.65 20.97 2.25
N ASP A 27 31.22 21.98 1.59
CA ASP A 27 31.96 23.11 2.21
C ASP A 27 33.11 22.60 3.12
N ILE A 28 33.90 21.62 2.61
CA ILE A 28 35.04 21.03 3.29
C ILE A 28 36.32 21.39 2.54
N ASN A 29 37.22 22.15 3.16
CA ASN A 29 38.50 22.52 2.56
C ASN A 29 39.41 21.30 2.36
N LEU A 30 40.43 21.43 1.50
CA LEU A 30 41.33 20.33 1.18
C LEU A 30 42.19 19.87 2.37
N ASP A 31 42.47 20.76 3.28
CA ASP A 31 43.25 20.54 4.54
C ASP A 31 42.35 20.04 5.70
N GLU A 32 41.03 20.12 5.56
CA GLU A 32 40.10 19.66 6.61
C GLU A 32 39.86 18.15 6.55
N SER A 33 39.63 17.57 7.71
CA SER A 33 39.30 16.15 7.81
C SER A 33 37.86 15.88 7.40
N VAL A 34 37.65 14.82 6.63
CA VAL A 34 36.31 14.36 6.23
C VAL A 34 35.71 13.53 7.37
N PRO A 35 34.42 13.72 7.70
CA PRO A 35 33.74 12.90 8.69
C PRO A 35 33.81 11.40 8.37
N ASP A 36 34.02 10.58 9.40
CA ASP A 36 33.97 9.13 9.29
C ASP A 36 32.55 8.64 9.02
N HIS A 37 32.43 7.46 8.40
CA HIS A 37 31.13 6.85 8.09
C HIS A 37 30.21 6.68 9.30
N SER A 38 30.77 6.49 10.50
CA SER A 38 29.98 6.39 11.76
C SER A 38 29.29 7.70 12.11
N SER A 39 29.86 8.85 11.73
CA SER A 39 29.27 10.18 11.92
C SER A 39 27.92 10.33 11.22
N PHE A 40 27.75 9.73 10.04
CA PHE A 40 26.45 9.74 9.32
C PHE A 40 25.39 8.96 10.09
N THR A 41 25.75 7.85 10.71
CA THR A 41 24.84 7.07 11.56
C THR A 41 24.40 7.89 12.78
N VAL A 42 25.34 8.50 13.51
CA VAL A 42 25.05 9.35 14.67
C VAL A 42 24.19 10.54 14.27
N PHE A 43 24.51 11.20 13.16
CA PHE A 43 23.74 12.34 12.64
C PHE A 43 22.31 11.94 12.30
N ARG A 44 22.10 10.81 11.59
CA ARG A 44 20.77 10.30 11.25
C ARG A 44 19.95 9.98 12.51
N GLU A 45 20.55 9.38 13.53
CA GLU A 45 19.88 9.07 14.79
C GLU A 45 19.51 10.34 15.58
N ARG A 46 20.38 11.34 15.62
CA ARG A 46 20.10 12.64 16.25
C ARG A 46 18.98 13.40 15.55
N LEU A 47 18.90 13.36 14.20
CA LEU A 47 17.82 14.01 13.46
C LEU A 47 16.51 13.25 13.62
N GLY A 48 16.54 11.91 13.57
CA GLY A 48 15.36 11.04 13.62
C GLY A 48 14.38 11.24 12.45
N LYS A 49 13.44 10.33 12.30
CA LYS A 49 12.45 10.34 11.22
C LYS A 49 11.70 11.67 11.09
N HIS A 50 11.33 12.28 12.21
CA HIS A 50 10.53 13.50 12.22
C HIS A 50 11.21 14.69 11.51
N ARG A 51 12.50 14.90 11.75
CA ARG A 51 13.23 16.01 11.10
C ARG A 51 13.44 15.74 9.61
N PHE A 52 13.72 14.50 9.21
CA PHE A 52 13.78 14.14 7.79
C PHE A 52 12.42 14.33 7.09
N LYS A 53 11.31 14.02 7.77
CA LYS A 53 9.96 14.33 7.25
C LYS A 53 9.76 15.83 7.07
N LYS A 54 10.23 16.67 8.01
CA LYS A 54 10.20 18.13 7.86
C LYS A 54 11.02 18.63 6.65
N ILE A 55 12.20 18.05 6.42
CA ILE A 55 13.01 18.41 5.24
C ILE A 55 12.25 18.08 3.95
N PHE A 56 11.68 16.86 3.85
CA PHE A 56 10.85 16.49 2.71
C PHE A 56 9.68 17.47 2.51
N GLN A 57 8.97 17.82 3.58
CA GLN A 57 7.86 18.77 3.56
C GLN A 57 8.30 20.14 3.07
N ARG A 58 9.48 20.61 3.50
CA ARG A 58 10.02 21.90 3.03
C ARG A 58 10.30 21.92 1.53
N ILE A 59 10.78 20.78 0.96
CA ILE A 59 10.95 20.66 -0.49
C ILE A 59 9.60 20.71 -1.21
N VAL A 60 8.57 20.03 -0.67
CA VAL A 60 7.21 20.08 -1.24
C VAL A 60 6.66 21.51 -1.20
N GLU A 61 6.83 22.24 -0.08
CA GLU A 61 6.42 23.64 0.06
C GLU A 61 7.12 24.54 -0.99
N GLN A 62 8.42 24.33 -1.24
CA GLN A 62 9.13 25.04 -2.30
C GLN A 62 8.55 24.75 -3.68
N CYS A 63 8.22 23.48 -3.97
CA CYS A 63 7.55 23.13 -5.22
C CYS A 63 6.19 23.82 -5.38
N ILE A 64 5.43 23.98 -4.27
CA ILE A 64 4.17 24.72 -4.28
C ILE A 64 4.42 26.21 -4.56
N GLN A 65 5.38 26.83 -3.88
CA GLN A 65 5.74 28.25 -4.06
C GLN A 65 6.14 28.56 -5.50
N HIS A 66 6.79 27.62 -6.19
CA HIS A 66 7.16 27.73 -7.60
C HIS A 66 6.08 27.25 -8.57
N ASN A 67 4.82 27.05 -8.11
CA ASN A 67 3.70 26.61 -8.94
C ASN A 67 3.93 25.25 -9.67
N LEU A 68 4.76 24.37 -9.15
CA LEU A 68 5.00 23.05 -9.71
C LEU A 68 3.95 22.02 -9.27
N ILE A 69 3.14 22.33 -8.27
CA ILE A 69 2.05 21.50 -7.74
C ILE A 69 0.75 22.29 -7.85
N ASP A 70 -0.31 21.69 -8.44
CA ASP A 70 -1.65 22.27 -8.41
C ASP A 70 -2.55 21.62 -7.35
N GLY A 71 -2.22 20.44 -6.91
CA GLY A 71 -2.87 19.71 -5.84
C GLY A 71 -4.26 19.15 -6.18
N LYS A 72 -4.80 19.38 -7.37
CA LYS A 72 -6.18 18.97 -7.71
C LYS A 72 -6.33 17.48 -7.92
N HIS A 73 -5.35 16.86 -8.55
CA HIS A 73 -5.36 15.42 -8.82
C HIS A 73 -4.08 14.76 -8.30
N ILE A 74 -4.24 13.95 -7.26
CA ILE A 74 -3.14 13.20 -6.65
C ILE A 74 -3.25 11.72 -7.04
N SER A 75 -2.16 11.19 -7.56
CA SER A 75 -2.02 9.77 -7.91
C SER A 75 -1.30 9.01 -6.81
N PHE A 76 -1.93 7.98 -6.26
CA PHE A 76 -1.35 7.13 -5.22
C PHE A 76 -0.95 5.77 -5.79
N ASP A 77 0.18 5.30 -5.32
CA ASP A 77 0.69 3.97 -5.65
C ASP A 77 1.69 3.51 -4.60
N ASN A 78 2.01 2.22 -4.62
CA ASN A 78 3.02 1.67 -3.73
C ASN A 78 3.99 0.75 -4.46
N THR A 79 5.14 0.53 -3.85
CA THR A 79 6.07 -0.46 -4.34
C THR A 79 6.73 -1.21 -3.19
N LEU A 80 6.80 -2.53 -3.35
CA LEU A 80 7.59 -3.36 -2.45
C LEU A 80 9.08 -3.27 -2.79
N PHE A 81 9.91 -3.25 -1.74
CA PHE A 81 11.35 -3.40 -1.84
C PHE A 81 11.86 -4.32 -0.74
N LYS A 82 12.95 -5.03 -1.04
CA LYS A 82 13.49 -6.07 -0.18
C LYS A 82 13.99 -5.46 1.15
N ALA A 83 13.64 -6.06 2.28
CA ALA A 83 14.19 -5.71 3.57
C ALA A 83 15.63 -6.24 3.72
N ASN A 84 16.43 -5.60 4.56
CA ASN A 84 17.72 -6.11 4.98
C ASN A 84 17.54 -7.16 6.09
N ALA A 85 16.88 -8.25 5.75
CA ALA A 85 16.43 -9.29 6.66
C ALA A 85 16.76 -10.68 6.13
N ALA A 86 17.24 -11.55 7.01
CA ALA A 86 17.47 -12.94 6.66
C ALA A 86 16.16 -13.73 6.65
N LEU A 87 15.98 -14.57 5.64
CA LEU A 87 14.92 -15.58 5.65
C LEU A 87 15.21 -16.65 6.72
N PRO A 88 14.17 -17.18 7.39
CA PRO A 88 14.37 -18.33 8.27
C PRO A 88 14.99 -19.47 7.47
N LYS A 89 16.04 -20.09 8.01
CA LYS A 89 16.62 -21.29 7.39
C LYS A 89 15.53 -22.34 7.25
N LYS A 90 15.48 -23.03 6.12
CA LYS A 90 14.64 -24.22 5.98
C LYS A 90 15.03 -25.17 7.10
N LYS A 91 14.05 -25.65 7.86
CA LYS A 91 14.32 -26.66 8.89
C LYS A 91 14.94 -27.88 8.21
N GLU A 92 15.96 -28.44 8.81
CA GLU A 92 16.54 -29.71 8.38
C GLU A 92 15.45 -30.79 8.33
N PRO A 93 15.49 -31.74 7.39
CA PRO A 93 14.47 -32.77 7.25
C PRO A 93 14.18 -33.58 8.53
N GLU A 94 15.21 -33.78 9.36
CA GLU A 94 15.09 -34.44 10.67
C GLU A 94 14.30 -33.59 11.69
N GLN A 95 14.45 -32.29 11.64
CA GLN A 95 13.73 -31.35 12.52
C GLN A 95 12.26 -31.26 12.13
N VAL A 96 11.97 -31.37 10.81
CA VAL A 96 10.59 -31.47 10.30
C VAL A 96 9.94 -32.78 10.73
N LYS A 97 10.68 -33.90 10.71
CA LYS A 97 10.19 -35.19 11.22
C LYS A 97 9.85 -35.13 12.71
N LYS A 98 10.76 -34.62 13.55
CA LYS A 98 10.53 -34.46 15.00
C LYS A 98 9.35 -33.55 15.31
N ASP A 99 9.19 -32.46 14.55
CA ASP A 99 8.05 -31.54 14.74
C ASP A 99 6.74 -32.21 14.25
N LEU A 100 6.78 -33.07 13.23
CA LEU A 100 5.63 -33.86 12.76
C LEU A 100 5.23 -34.93 13.76
N GLU A 101 6.20 -35.66 14.35
CA GLU A 101 5.97 -36.64 15.40
C GLU A 101 5.33 -35.99 16.63
N LYS A 102 5.85 -34.85 17.09
CA LYS A 102 5.23 -34.07 18.18
C LYS A 102 3.84 -33.54 17.85
N LEU A 103 3.56 -33.25 16.56
CA LEU A 103 2.24 -32.82 16.13
C LEU A 103 1.27 -34.01 16.13
N ILE A 104 1.73 -35.17 15.70
CA ILE A 104 0.94 -36.42 15.69
C ILE A 104 0.60 -36.83 17.13
N GLU A 105 1.56 -36.81 18.08
CA GLU A 105 1.32 -37.09 19.48
C GLU A 105 0.27 -36.11 20.08
N ARG A 106 0.32 -34.83 19.74
CA ARG A 106 -0.67 -33.85 20.20
C ARG A 106 -2.06 -34.01 19.57
N THR A 107 -2.15 -34.53 18.34
CA THR A 107 -3.46 -34.75 17.68
C THR A 107 -4.18 -35.97 18.20
N PHE A 108 -3.52 -36.93 18.85
CA PHE A 108 -4.17 -38.03 19.54
C PHE A 108 -4.79 -37.65 20.90
N ASP A 109 -4.32 -36.52 21.49
CA ASP A 109 -4.84 -36.01 22.78
C ASP A 109 -5.94 -34.95 22.64
N GLU A 110 -6.22 -34.43 21.43
CA GLU A 110 -7.19 -33.35 21.19
C GLU A 110 -8.24 -33.69 20.13
N GLU A 111 -9.05 -34.72 20.37
CA GLU A 111 -10.34 -34.88 19.68
C GLU A 111 -11.43 -33.98 20.31
N SER A 112 -11.18 -32.71 20.48
CA SER A 112 -12.24 -31.69 20.63
C SER A 112 -11.67 -30.29 20.70
N LYS A 113 -11.59 -29.61 19.59
CA LYS A 113 -11.93 -28.17 19.45
C LYS A 113 -11.54 -27.69 18.06
N ASN A 114 -12.52 -27.53 17.19
CA ASN A 114 -12.45 -26.73 15.98
C ASN A 114 -12.13 -25.28 16.37
N SER A 115 -10.87 -24.91 16.37
CA SER A 115 -10.45 -23.51 16.31
C SER A 115 -9.45 -23.38 15.18
N SER A 116 -9.83 -22.62 14.16
CA SER A 116 -8.90 -22.13 13.14
C SER A 116 -7.85 -21.26 13.83
N GLN A 117 -6.80 -21.88 14.36
CA GLN A 117 -5.65 -21.15 14.88
C GLN A 117 -5.05 -20.35 13.74
N LYS A 118 -5.17 -19.02 13.81
CA LYS A 118 -4.37 -18.13 12.98
C LYS A 118 -2.91 -18.46 13.30
N LYS A 119 -2.19 -19.04 12.33
CA LYS A 119 -0.74 -19.23 12.46
C LYS A 119 -0.12 -17.88 12.76
N ASP A 120 0.69 -17.81 13.80
CA ASP A 120 1.44 -16.60 14.13
C ASP A 120 2.22 -16.11 12.91
N PRO A 121 2.23 -14.81 12.65
CA PRO A 121 2.94 -14.27 11.51
C PRO A 121 4.43 -14.59 11.63
N ILE A 122 5.03 -15.07 10.53
CA ILE A 122 6.47 -15.32 10.49
C ILE A 122 7.19 -13.98 10.54
N VAL A 123 7.91 -13.74 11.64
CA VAL A 123 8.66 -12.50 11.90
C VAL A 123 10.14 -12.74 11.66
N SER A 124 10.84 -11.79 11.05
CA SER A 124 12.30 -11.86 10.90
C SER A 124 12.99 -11.59 12.24
N LYS A 125 13.98 -12.42 12.58
CA LYS A 125 14.81 -12.21 13.77
C LYS A 125 15.72 -10.98 13.67
N THR A 126 16.09 -10.59 12.45
CA THR A 126 17.03 -9.49 12.20
C THR A 126 16.34 -8.16 11.90
N ASP A 127 15.10 -8.18 11.47
CA ASP A 127 14.29 -7.01 11.15
C ASP A 127 12.80 -7.32 11.38
N PRO A 128 12.32 -7.19 12.64
CA PRO A 128 10.94 -7.57 13.01
C PRO A 128 9.85 -6.75 12.34
N ASP A 129 10.16 -5.52 11.89
CA ASP A 129 9.20 -4.63 11.24
C ASP A 129 8.92 -5.03 9.78
N ALA A 130 9.80 -5.84 9.19
CA ALA A 130 9.65 -6.27 7.80
C ALA A 130 8.58 -7.36 7.66
N GLY A 131 7.69 -7.21 6.68
CA GLY A 131 6.65 -8.20 6.39
C GLY A 131 7.11 -9.29 5.44
N LEU A 132 6.74 -10.54 5.71
CA LEU A 132 6.99 -11.65 4.80
C LEU A 132 5.98 -11.65 3.67
N VAL A 133 6.44 -11.48 2.44
CA VAL A 133 5.60 -11.45 1.24
C VAL A 133 6.05 -12.49 0.22
N THR A 134 5.08 -13.09 -0.47
CA THR A 134 5.32 -14.02 -1.59
C THR A 134 4.80 -13.40 -2.87
N ARG A 135 5.65 -13.29 -3.89
CA ARG A 135 5.25 -12.81 -5.21
C ARG A 135 5.47 -13.88 -6.26
N PRO A 136 4.51 -14.05 -7.19
CA PRO A 136 4.74 -14.89 -8.37
C PRO A 136 6.04 -14.46 -9.06
N ASN A 137 6.87 -15.41 -9.45
CA ASN A 137 8.14 -15.22 -10.17
C ASN A 137 9.28 -14.51 -9.39
N LYS A 138 9.05 -14.02 -8.14
CA LYS A 138 10.09 -13.39 -7.30
C LYS A 138 10.33 -14.13 -5.98
N GLY A 139 9.54 -15.18 -5.71
CA GLY A 139 9.66 -15.96 -4.49
C GLY A 139 9.17 -15.26 -3.23
N THR A 140 9.59 -15.79 -2.08
CA THR A 140 9.23 -15.27 -0.75
C THR A 140 10.38 -14.45 -0.20
N MET A 141 10.09 -13.26 0.32
CA MET A 141 11.08 -12.35 0.91
C MET A 141 10.46 -11.52 2.03
N PHE A 142 11.27 -11.06 2.96
CA PHE A 142 10.91 -9.97 3.84
C PHE A 142 11.00 -8.65 3.06
N ALA A 143 10.01 -7.80 3.21
CA ALA A 143 9.89 -6.56 2.45
C ALA A 143 9.24 -5.44 3.26
N TYR A 144 9.50 -4.22 2.82
CA TYR A 144 8.75 -3.01 3.15
C TYR A 144 7.95 -2.54 1.93
N SER A 145 6.91 -1.76 2.17
CA SER A 145 6.14 -1.07 1.14
C SER A 145 6.34 0.44 1.25
N MET A 146 6.78 1.08 0.17
CA MET A 146 6.82 2.54 0.07
C MET A 146 5.57 2.99 -0.67
N HIS A 147 4.74 3.79 0.01
CA HIS A 147 3.53 4.41 -0.52
C HIS A 147 3.84 5.86 -0.85
N ILE A 148 3.50 6.29 -2.05
CA ILE A 148 3.67 7.68 -2.48
C ILE A 148 2.35 8.27 -2.96
N GLY A 149 2.17 9.57 -2.71
CA GLY A 149 1.22 10.41 -3.42
C GLY A 149 1.98 11.36 -4.34
N CYS A 150 1.60 11.43 -5.61
CA CYS A 150 2.21 12.30 -6.60
C CYS A 150 1.18 13.27 -7.17
N ASP A 151 1.50 14.55 -7.21
CA ASP A 151 0.74 15.53 -7.97
C ASP A 151 0.84 15.25 -9.46
N SER A 152 -0.28 15.40 -10.17
CA SER A 152 -0.36 15.02 -11.59
C SER A 152 0.18 16.07 -12.55
N LYS A 153 0.35 17.33 -12.12
CA LYS A 153 0.84 18.44 -12.96
C LYS A 153 2.28 18.20 -13.38
N GLU A 154 3.22 18.33 -12.45
CA GLU A 154 4.64 18.18 -12.71
C GLU A 154 5.24 16.90 -12.12
N LYS A 155 4.39 15.98 -11.68
CA LYS A 155 4.79 14.66 -11.16
C LYS A 155 5.71 14.76 -9.93
N ILE A 156 5.44 15.74 -9.06
CA ILE A 156 6.15 15.91 -7.79
C ILE A 156 5.55 14.96 -6.75
N ILE A 157 6.40 14.29 -5.99
CA ILE A 157 5.99 13.44 -4.87
C ILE A 157 5.57 14.34 -3.70
N THR A 158 4.29 14.30 -3.33
CA THR A 158 3.70 15.15 -2.29
C THR A 158 3.58 14.46 -0.94
N SER A 159 3.58 13.12 -0.92
CA SER A 159 3.58 12.34 0.32
C SER A 159 4.38 11.05 0.19
N VAL A 160 4.96 10.62 1.30
CA VAL A 160 5.70 9.36 1.42
C VAL A 160 5.37 8.72 2.75
N GLU A 161 4.99 7.44 2.73
CA GLU A 161 4.85 6.61 3.92
C GLU A 161 5.47 5.24 3.66
N VAL A 162 6.09 4.66 4.68
CA VAL A 162 6.65 3.30 4.61
C VAL A 162 5.96 2.43 5.63
N THR A 163 5.59 1.24 5.21
CA THR A 163 4.94 0.25 6.05
C THR A 163 5.61 -1.11 5.90
N SER A 164 5.24 -2.05 6.77
CA SER A 164 5.53 -3.46 6.54
C SER A 164 5.03 -3.89 5.17
N GLY A 165 5.75 -4.77 4.48
CA GLY A 165 5.37 -5.25 3.15
C GLY A 165 4.02 -5.98 3.08
N THR A 166 3.46 -6.36 4.22
CA THR A 166 2.12 -6.98 4.33
C THR A 166 1.00 -5.97 4.48
N THR A 167 1.31 -4.71 4.79
CA THR A 167 0.32 -3.64 4.95
C THR A 167 -0.17 -3.17 3.57
N LYS A 168 -1.48 -3.09 3.42
CA LYS A 168 -2.10 -2.64 2.18
C LYS A 168 -2.19 -1.11 2.12
N GLY A 169 -2.21 -0.56 0.89
CA GLY A 169 -2.32 0.87 0.65
C GLY A 169 -3.58 1.52 1.23
N GLU A 170 -4.67 0.75 1.36
CA GLU A 170 -5.91 1.20 1.99
C GLU A 170 -5.72 1.74 3.42
N ALA A 171 -4.70 1.26 4.15
CA ALA A 171 -4.44 1.68 5.52
C ALA A 171 -3.80 3.07 5.65
N VAL A 172 -3.20 3.59 4.59
CA VAL A 172 -2.40 4.84 4.65
C VAL A 172 -2.93 5.99 3.79
N ILE A 173 -3.74 5.70 2.77
CA ILE A 173 -4.16 6.70 1.78
C ILE A 173 -4.95 7.85 2.39
N ILE A 174 -5.81 7.57 3.35
CA ILE A 174 -6.67 8.58 3.99
C ILE A 174 -5.83 9.60 4.73
N ASP A 175 -4.85 9.14 5.52
CA ASP A 175 -3.97 10.04 6.28
C ASP A 175 -3.06 10.85 5.35
N GLN A 176 -2.60 10.25 4.24
CA GLN A 176 -1.83 10.96 3.23
C GLN A 176 -2.67 12.06 2.54
N VAL A 177 -3.95 11.81 2.23
CA VAL A 177 -4.84 12.83 1.66
C VAL A 177 -5.15 13.93 2.67
N LYS A 178 -5.41 13.59 3.93
CA LYS A 178 -5.61 14.57 5.01
C LYS A 178 -4.38 15.46 5.17
N GLU A 179 -3.18 14.87 5.26
CA GLU A 179 -1.93 15.64 5.38
C GLU A 179 -1.77 16.64 4.23
N GLN A 180 -2.12 16.28 3.01
CA GLN A 180 -2.02 17.17 1.85
C GLN A 180 -3.03 18.32 1.92
N LYS A 181 -4.27 18.06 2.34
CA LYS A 181 -5.31 19.08 2.49
C LYS A 181 -5.04 20.02 3.67
N GLU A 182 -4.69 19.46 4.82
CA GLU A 182 -4.56 20.21 6.07
C GLU A 182 -3.22 20.94 6.18
N LYS A 183 -2.13 20.29 5.77
CA LYS A 183 -0.78 20.82 5.95
C LYS A 183 -0.34 21.71 4.79
N TYR A 184 -0.59 21.28 3.56
CA TYR A 184 -0.18 22.03 2.37
C TYR A 184 -1.31 22.88 1.80
N ASN A 185 -2.51 22.81 2.38
CA ASN A 185 -3.72 23.49 1.89
C ASN A 185 -4.00 23.19 0.40
N LEU A 186 -3.69 21.96 -0.06
CA LEU A 186 -3.92 21.58 -1.44
C LEU A 186 -5.41 21.32 -1.71
N PRO A 187 -5.95 21.80 -2.83
CA PRO A 187 -7.35 21.63 -3.21
C PRO A 187 -7.61 20.23 -3.80
N VAL A 188 -7.37 19.16 -3.04
CA VAL A 188 -7.49 17.78 -3.54
C VAL A 188 -8.94 17.48 -3.90
N GLU A 189 -9.21 17.38 -5.20
CA GLU A 189 -10.51 17.09 -5.79
C GLU A 189 -10.62 15.64 -6.27
N LYS A 190 -9.51 15.10 -6.78
CA LYS A 190 -9.45 13.77 -7.41
C LYS A 190 -8.28 12.97 -6.85
N VAL A 191 -8.55 11.70 -6.62
CA VAL A 191 -7.53 10.72 -6.24
C VAL A 191 -7.60 9.55 -7.19
N SER A 192 -6.47 9.17 -7.77
CA SER A 192 -6.33 7.92 -8.52
C SER A 192 -5.38 6.97 -7.81
N ALA A 193 -5.76 5.71 -7.71
CA ALA A 193 -4.95 4.65 -7.12
C ALA A 193 -5.19 3.33 -7.82
N ASP A 194 -4.40 2.30 -7.51
CA ASP A 194 -4.63 0.96 -8.04
C ASP A 194 -5.72 0.19 -7.25
N SER A 195 -6.00 -1.04 -7.64
CA SER A 195 -7.02 -1.85 -6.99
C SER A 195 -6.65 -2.32 -5.57
N GLU A 196 -5.40 -2.15 -5.15
CA GLU A 196 -4.94 -2.48 -3.80
C GLU A 196 -5.53 -1.51 -2.76
N TYR A 197 -5.86 -0.29 -3.19
CA TYR A 197 -6.51 0.74 -2.39
C TYR A 197 -8.05 0.63 -2.37
N ASN A 198 -8.63 -0.39 -3.02
CA ASN A 198 -10.08 -0.53 -3.11
C ASN A 198 -10.68 -1.12 -1.83
N ASP A 199 -11.09 -0.26 -0.94
CA ASP A 199 -11.89 -0.56 0.25
C ASP A 199 -13.12 0.36 0.31
N GLY A 200 -14.25 -0.14 0.82
CA GLY A 200 -15.49 0.64 0.91
C GLY A 200 -15.39 1.79 1.90
N GLU A 201 -14.66 1.59 3.00
CA GLU A 201 -14.39 2.62 4.01
C GLU A 201 -13.54 3.75 3.43
N VAL A 202 -12.45 3.40 2.74
CA VAL A 202 -11.58 4.38 2.06
C VAL A 202 -12.38 5.27 1.10
N ARG A 203 -13.25 4.66 0.28
CA ARG A 203 -14.10 5.42 -0.65
C ARG A 203 -15.03 6.37 0.07
N ASN A 204 -15.69 5.88 1.12
CA ASN A 204 -16.63 6.66 1.92
C ASN A 204 -15.91 7.85 2.59
N GLU A 205 -14.72 7.66 3.14
CA GLU A 205 -13.95 8.74 3.75
C GLU A 205 -13.46 9.77 2.71
N LEU A 206 -12.98 9.34 1.56
CA LEU A 206 -12.62 10.26 0.45
C LEU A 206 -13.84 11.07 -0.02
N GLU A 207 -15.00 10.44 -0.17
CA GLU A 207 -16.24 11.11 -0.56
C GLU A 207 -16.70 12.14 0.49
N LYS A 208 -16.58 11.83 1.79
CA LYS A 208 -16.83 12.79 2.88
C LYS A 208 -15.92 14.02 2.81
N MET A 209 -14.67 13.82 2.41
CA MET A 209 -13.70 14.90 2.17
C MET A 209 -13.92 15.64 0.85
N LYS A 210 -15.00 15.32 0.11
CA LYS A 210 -15.33 15.85 -1.23
C LYS A 210 -14.25 15.51 -2.28
N VAL A 211 -13.60 14.36 -2.15
CA VAL A 211 -12.59 13.86 -3.08
C VAL A 211 -13.16 12.72 -3.90
N THR A 212 -13.04 12.81 -5.22
CA THR A 212 -13.52 11.77 -6.15
C THR A 212 -12.50 10.63 -6.26
N PRO A 213 -12.83 9.38 -5.83
CA PRO A 213 -11.89 8.27 -5.81
C PRO A 213 -11.92 7.46 -7.13
N TYR A 214 -11.02 7.71 -8.03
CA TYR A 214 -10.80 6.91 -9.24
C TYR A 214 -9.95 5.67 -8.93
N ILE A 215 -10.54 4.70 -8.24
CA ILE A 215 -9.88 3.46 -7.81
C ILE A 215 -10.57 2.28 -8.51
N PRO A 216 -9.84 1.33 -9.13
CA PRO A 216 -10.46 0.15 -9.74
C PRO A 216 -11.13 -0.72 -8.69
N ILE A 217 -12.31 -1.24 -9.01
CA ILE A 217 -12.93 -2.27 -8.17
C ILE A 217 -12.20 -3.58 -8.43
N ARG A 218 -11.73 -4.24 -7.38
CA ARG A 218 -11.13 -5.57 -7.50
C ARG A 218 -12.14 -6.51 -8.15
N LYS A 219 -11.75 -7.14 -9.24
CA LYS A 219 -12.50 -8.26 -9.77
C LYS A 219 -12.52 -9.33 -8.68
N SER A 220 -13.68 -9.52 -8.08
CA SER A 220 -13.87 -10.59 -7.09
C SER A 220 -13.38 -11.90 -7.71
N PHE A 221 -12.43 -12.58 -7.04
CA PHE A 221 -12.01 -13.95 -7.38
C PHE A 221 -13.11 -14.98 -7.09
N GLN A 222 -14.32 -14.54 -6.79
CA GLN A 222 -15.48 -15.42 -6.87
C GLN A 222 -15.53 -15.91 -8.33
N LYS A 223 -14.91 -17.08 -8.57
CA LYS A 223 -15.13 -17.83 -9.78
C LYS A 223 -16.64 -17.79 -10.00
N LYS A 224 -17.10 -17.04 -11.02
CA LYS A 224 -18.49 -17.12 -11.45
C LYS A 224 -18.74 -18.59 -11.65
N ARG A 225 -19.46 -19.21 -10.72
CA ARG A 225 -19.81 -20.62 -10.85
C ARG A 225 -20.84 -20.68 -11.96
N PRO A 226 -20.52 -21.25 -13.11
CA PRO A 226 -21.46 -21.29 -14.23
C PRO A 226 -22.79 -21.87 -13.72
N GLY A 227 -23.91 -21.23 -14.05
CA GLY A 227 -25.23 -21.68 -13.65
C GLY A 227 -25.66 -21.34 -12.21
N MET A 228 -24.85 -20.65 -11.41
CA MET A 228 -25.25 -20.19 -10.07
C MET A 228 -25.56 -18.70 -10.00
N PHE A 229 -26.57 -18.34 -9.22
CA PHE A 229 -26.95 -16.96 -8.99
C PHE A 229 -25.78 -16.13 -8.46
N SER A 230 -25.50 -15.01 -9.15
CA SER A 230 -24.55 -13.99 -8.72
C SER A 230 -25.13 -13.15 -7.58
N HIS A 231 -24.27 -12.45 -6.86
CA HIS A 231 -24.67 -11.53 -5.79
C HIS A 231 -25.65 -10.44 -6.28
N GLU A 232 -25.51 -9.99 -7.51
CA GLU A 232 -26.30 -8.93 -8.13
C GLU A 232 -27.79 -9.32 -8.35
N GLN A 233 -28.11 -10.61 -8.31
CA GLN A 233 -29.48 -11.12 -8.45
C GLN A 233 -30.27 -11.10 -7.14
N PHE A 234 -29.59 -10.73 -6.03
CA PHE A 234 -30.26 -10.54 -4.74
C PHE A 234 -30.52 -9.05 -4.53
N ILE A 235 -31.80 -8.68 -4.38
CA ILE A 235 -32.23 -7.29 -4.32
C ILE A 235 -32.28 -6.80 -2.88
N TYR A 236 -31.44 -5.82 -2.55
CA TYR A 236 -31.43 -5.20 -1.23
C TYR A 236 -32.48 -4.09 -1.12
N ASN A 237 -33.40 -4.23 -0.17
CA ASN A 237 -34.38 -3.21 0.17
C ASN A 237 -33.91 -2.44 1.41
N LYS A 238 -33.35 -1.25 1.19
CA LYS A 238 -32.79 -0.39 2.25
C LYS A 238 -33.85 0.05 3.27
N LYS A 239 -35.08 0.39 2.81
CA LYS A 239 -36.16 0.88 3.70
C LYS A 239 -36.57 -0.15 4.74
N LYS A 240 -36.56 -1.44 4.39
CA LYS A 240 -36.97 -2.55 5.28
C LYS A 240 -35.78 -3.34 5.83
N ASP A 241 -34.54 -2.93 5.52
CA ASP A 241 -33.29 -3.61 5.83
C ASP A 241 -33.35 -5.14 5.59
N ARG A 242 -33.79 -5.52 4.37
CA ARG A 242 -34.01 -6.91 3.96
C ARG A 242 -33.45 -7.16 2.57
N LEU A 243 -32.98 -8.37 2.37
CA LEU A 243 -32.57 -8.85 1.06
C LEU A 243 -33.66 -9.76 0.48
N ILE A 244 -33.91 -9.65 -0.81
CA ILE A 244 -34.86 -10.51 -1.53
C ILE A 244 -34.06 -11.44 -2.44
N CYS A 245 -34.23 -12.74 -2.28
CA CYS A 245 -33.55 -13.74 -3.12
C CYS A 245 -34.23 -13.87 -4.51
N PRO A 246 -33.57 -14.48 -5.51
CA PRO A 246 -34.14 -14.70 -6.86
C PRO A 246 -35.49 -15.43 -6.85
N ASN A 247 -35.76 -16.26 -5.84
CA ASN A 247 -37.07 -16.91 -5.65
C ASN A 247 -38.02 -16.05 -4.79
N LYS A 248 -37.86 -14.71 -4.78
CA LYS A 248 -38.72 -13.74 -4.08
C LYS A 248 -38.92 -13.96 -2.57
N LYS A 249 -38.06 -14.79 -1.92
CA LYS A 249 -38.09 -14.98 -0.46
C LYS A 249 -37.23 -13.95 0.24
N VAL A 250 -37.69 -13.55 1.44
CA VAL A 250 -37.00 -12.54 2.26
C VAL A 250 -35.87 -13.19 3.02
N MET A 251 -34.69 -12.56 2.96
CA MET A 251 -33.53 -12.88 3.77
C MET A 251 -33.39 -11.81 4.85
N SER A 252 -33.36 -12.23 6.10
CA SER A 252 -33.30 -11.33 7.26
C SER A 252 -31.87 -11.06 7.66
N TYR A 253 -31.62 -9.88 8.24
CA TYR A 253 -30.37 -9.50 8.86
C TYR A 253 -30.03 -10.46 10.02
N ARG A 254 -28.76 -10.86 10.13
CA ARG A 254 -28.27 -11.79 11.16
C ARG A 254 -27.17 -11.21 12.03
N GLY A 255 -26.51 -10.16 11.58
CA GLY A 255 -25.39 -9.54 12.28
C GLY A 255 -24.35 -8.98 11.32
N LEU A 256 -23.28 -8.46 11.86
CA LEU A 256 -22.09 -8.03 11.11
C LEU A 256 -21.11 -9.19 10.98
N THR A 257 -20.24 -9.10 9.99
CA THR A 257 -19.01 -9.91 9.91
C THR A 257 -18.10 -9.58 11.09
N SER A 258 -17.17 -10.48 11.42
CA SER A 258 -16.23 -10.30 12.55
C SER A 258 -15.35 -9.04 12.43
N ASP A 259 -15.13 -8.54 11.22
CA ASP A 259 -14.41 -7.29 10.93
C ASP A 259 -15.34 -6.05 10.91
N GLY A 260 -16.64 -6.21 11.14
CA GLY A 260 -17.62 -5.13 11.12
C GLY A 260 -17.92 -4.53 9.73
N LYS A 261 -17.27 -4.99 8.66
CA LYS A 261 -17.31 -4.37 7.32
C LYS A 261 -18.48 -4.81 6.45
N ALA A 262 -19.19 -5.89 6.82
CA ALA A 262 -20.36 -6.33 6.06
C ALA A 262 -21.51 -6.80 6.96
N ARG A 263 -22.74 -6.57 6.49
CA ARG A 263 -23.99 -7.06 7.07
C ARG A 263 -24.30 -8.43 6.46
N ILE A 264 -24.61 -9.39 7.29
CA ILE A 264 -24.96 -10.77 6.90
C ILE A 264 -26.48 -10.90 6.82
N TYR A 265 -26.99 -11.28 5.66
CA TYR A 265 -28.41 -11.61 5.45
C TYR A 265 -28.54 -13.09 5.15
N GLN A 266 -29.50 -13.75 5.77
CA GLN A 266 -29.73 -15.18 5.63
C GLN A 266 -31.20 -15.49 5.40
N ALA A 267 -31.47 -16.40 4.47
CA ALA A 267 -32.81 -16.95 4.26
C ALA A 267 -33.21 -17.89 5.42
N LYS A 268 -34.52 -18.12 5.57
CA LYS A 268 -35.01 -19.14 6.50
C LYS A 268 -34.71 -20.54 5.97
N ASN A 269 -34.39 -21.50 6.85
CA ASN A 269 -34.08 -22.87 6.45
C ASN A 269 -35.19 -23.49 5.60
N LYS A 270 -36.48 -23.35 6.02
CA LYS A 270 -37.65 -23.87 5.31
C LYS A 270 -37.78 -23.31 3.88
N ASP A 271 -37.41 -22.05 3.66
CA ASP A 271 -37.50 -21.40 2.35
C ASP A 271 -36.41 -21.90 1.39
N CYS A 272 -35.29 -22.39 1.91
CA CYS A 272 -34.19 -22.92 1.10
C CYS A 272 -34.28 -24.45 0.92
N LEU A 273 -34.85 -25.19 1.87
CA LEU A 273 -34.91 -26.64 1.85
C LEU A 273 -35.73 -27.14 0.63
N PHE A 274 -36.88 -26.52 0.41
CA PHE A 274 -37.83 -26.87 -0.67
C PHE A 274 -37.77 -25.88 -1.87
N CYS A 275 -36.69 -25.14 -2.00
CA CYS A 275 -36.57 -24.12 -3.06
C CYS A 275 -36.35 -24.76 -4.44
N PRO A 276 -37.22 -24.50 -5.44
CA PRO A 276 -37.11 -25.13 -6.78
C PRO A 276 -35.82 -24.71 -7.50
N VAL A 277 -35.23 -23.56 -7.15
CA VAL A 277 -33.99 -23.05 -7.75
C VAL A 277 -32.77 -23.23 -6.85
N LYS A 278 -32.85 -24.08 -5.83
CA LYS A 278 -31.78 -24.30 -4.86
C LYS A 278 -30.45 -24.68 -5.50
N GLN A 279 -30.48 -25.55 -6.52
CA GLN A 279 -29.28 -25.99 -7.22
C GLN A 279 -28.51 -24.84 -7.90
N LYS A 280 -29.24 -23.80 -8.37
CA LYS A 280 -28.67 -22.57 -8.95
C LYS A 280 -28.25 -21.54 -7.87
N CYS A 281 -28.59 -21.78 -6.60
CA CYS A 281 -28.38 -20.84 -5.52
C CYS A 281 -27.22 -21.25 -4.57
N THR A 282 -27.22 -22.51 -4.12
CA THR A 282 -26.24 -23.00 -3.14
C THR A 282 -25.98 -24.49 -3.32
N LYS A 283 -24.73 -24.91 -3.04
CA LYS A 283 -24.36 -26.34 -2.97
C LYS A 283 -24.58 -26.94 -1.58
N ALA A 284 -24.92 -26.11 -0.58
CA ALA A 284 -25.15 -26.59 0.78
C ALA A 284 -26.42 -27.43 0.85
N LYS A 285 -26.33 -28.63 1.38
CA LYS A 285 -27.47 -29.57 1.50
C LYS A 285 -28.46 -29.07 2.56
N ILE A 286 -27.99 -28.64 3.71
CA ILE A 286 -28.79 -28.33 4.90
C ILE A 286 -28.85 -26.81 5.19
N HIS A 287 -27.72 -26.10 5.03
CA HIS A 287 -27.64 -24.68 5.40
C HIS A 287 -28.32 -23.76 4.38
N PRO A 288 -29.03 -22.71 4.85
CA PRO A 288 -29.65 -21.72 3.98
C PRO A 288 -28.60 -20.80 3.35
N ARG A 289 -28.95 -20.20 2.22
CA ARG A 289 -28.08 -19.20 1.57
C ARG A 289 -27.92 -17.99 2.49
N SER A 290 -26.66 -17.55 2.68
CA SER A 290 -26.31 -16.27 3.26
C SER A 290 -25.63 -15.37 2.21
N ILE A 291 -25.87 -14.08 2.32
CA ILE A 291 -25.28 -13.04 1.48
C ILE A 291 -24.73 -11.96 2.40
N GLN A 292 -23.55 -11.47 2.08
CA GLN A 292 -22.92 -10.36 2.80
C GLN A 292 -23.03 -9.09 1.95
N ILE A 293 -23.50 -8.00 2.54
CA ILE A 293 -23.55 -6.66 1.92
C ILE A 293 -22.64 -5.75 2.71
N SER A 294 -21.74 -5.06 2.01
CA SER A 294 -20.85 -4.08 2.64
C SER A 294 -21.66 -2.99 3.37
N VAL A 295 -21.19 -2.55 4.53
CA VAL A 295 -21.77 -1.37 5.21
C VAL A 295 -21.60 -0.11 4.37
N TYR A 296 -20.64 -0.10 3.45
CA TYR A 296 -20.32 0.98 2.50
C TYR A 296 -20.88 0.70 1.08
N GLU A 297 -21.96 -0.08 0.96
CA GLU A 297 -22.49 -0.50 -0.37
C GLU A 297 -22.85 0.70 -1.25
N GLU A 298 -23.30 1.80 -0.68
CA GLU A 298 -23.62 3.01 -1.45
C GLU A 298 -22.38 3.58 -2.16
N SER A 299 -21.25 3.69 -1.44
CA SER A 299 -19.99 4.13 -2.04
C SER A 299 -19.50 3.14 -3.09
N MET A 300 -19.72 1.83 -2.89
CA MET A 300 -19.38 0.81 -3.87
C MET A 300 -20.25 0.87 -5.12
N VAL A 301 -21.54 1.20 -4.97
CA VAL A 301 -22.44 1.43 -6.14
C VAL A 301 -21.99 2.65 -6.93
N ARG A 302 -21.73 3.78 -6.26
CA ARG A 302 -21.16 4.98 -6.91
C ARG A 302 -19.87 4.68 -7.64
N ALA A 303 -18.98 3.87 -7.03
CA ALA A 303 -17.73 3.45 -7.65
C ALA A 303 -17.94 2.63 -8.94
N ARG A 304 -18.95 1.73 -8.98
CA ARG A 304 -19.28 0.96 -10.21
C ARG A 304 -19.72 1.89 -11.35
N ILE A 305 -20.45 2.95 -11.04
CA ILE A 305 -20.87 3.97 -12.02
C ILE A 305 -19.65 4.80 -12.46
N LEU A 306 -18.88 5.30 -11.50
CA LEU A 306 -17.70 6.13 -11.75
C LEU A 306 -16.66 5.42 -12.63
N ASN A 307 -16.43 4.13 -12.38
CA ASN A 307 -15.45 3.34 -13.15
C ASN A 307 -15.85 3.10 -14.62
N LYS A 308 -17.08 3.42 -15.01
CA LYS A 308 -17.53 3.42 -16.42
C LYS A 308 -17.37 4.78 -17.09
N SER A 309 -17.08 5.84 -16.33
CA SER A 309 -16.96 7.20 -16.86
C SER A 309 -15.70 7.42 -17.70
N PRO A 310 -15.71 8.36 -18.65
CA PRO A 310 -14.51 8.78 -19.38
C PRO A 310 -13.41 9.28 -18.42
N GLY A 311 -13.75 10.07 -17.42
CA GLY A 311 -12.82 10.60 -16.42
C GLY A 311 -12.07 9.52 -15.62
N TYR A 312 -12.67 8.33 -15.46
CA TYR A 312 -11.96 7.20 -14.83
C TYR A 312 -10.79 6.70 -15.69
N ARG A 313 -11.00 6.57 -17.03
CA ARG A 313 -9.94 6.11 -17.94
C ARG A 313 -8.79 7.11 -17.98
N GLU A 314 -9.13 8.39 -18.04
CA GLU A 314 -8.15 9.48 -17.99
C GLU A 314 -7.35 9.45 -16.69
N ALA A 315 -8.02 9.41 -15.52
CA ALA A 315 -7.36 9.37 -14.21
C ALA A 315 -6.43 8.16 -14.04
N GLN A 316 -6.82 6.98 -14.56
CA GLN A 316 -5.96 5.79 -14.52
C GLN A 316 -4.76 5.90 -15.49
N SER A 317 -4.91 6.56 -16.62
CA SER A 317 -3.80 6.86 -17.54
C SER A 317 -2.81 7.82 -16.89
N ILE A 318 -3.29 8.91 -16.31
CA ILE A 318 -2.47 9.88 -15.58
C ILE A 318 -1.71 9.20 -14.44
N ARG A 319 -2.36 8.35 -13.63
CA ARG A 319 -1.70 7.61 -12.56
C ARG A 319 -0.48 6.84 -13.07
N LYS A 320 -0.65 6.04 -14.11
CA LYS A 320 0.45 5.24 -14.67
C LYS A 320 1.63 6.11 -15.11
N THR A 321 1.37 7.19 -15.82
CA THR A 321 2.43 8.09 -16.28
C THR A 321 3.04 8.96 -15.17
N THR A 322 2.39 9.03 -14.00
CA THR A 322 2.85 9.82 -12.86
C THR A 322 3.65 8.98 -11.87
N THR A 323 3.12 7.82 -11.43
CA THR A 323 3.71 7.05 -10.32
C THR A 323 4.71 5.99 -10.78
N GLU A 324 4.43 5.27 -11.88
CA GLU A 324 5.31 4.19 -12.35
C GLU A 324 6.74 4.68 -12.69
N PRO A 325 6.94 5.82 -13.39
CA PRO A 325 8.27 6.35 -13.64
C PRO A 325 9.03 6.71 -12.35
N LYS A 326 8.32 7.21 -11.32
CA LYS A 326 8.94 7.56 -10.03
C LYS A 326 9.50 6.34 -9.31
N PHE A 327 8.79 5.22 -9.31
CA PHE A 327 9.32 3.98 -8.75
C PHE A 327 10.44 3.38 -9.60
N SER A 328 10.38 3.51 -10.92
CA SER A 328 11.45 3.08 -11.80
C SER A 328 12.74 3.90 -11.53
N GLU A 329 12.61 5.22 -11.45
CA GLU A 329 13.68 6.15 -11.09
C GLU A 329 14.27 5.82 -9.70
N ALA A 330 13.41 5.68 -8.68
CA ALA A 330 13.82 5.35 -7.32
C ALA A 330 14.62 4.04 -7.24
N LYS A 331 14.20 3.02 -7.97
CA LYS A 331 14.87 1.71 -7.98
C LYS A 331 16.15 1.71 -8.79
N ARG A 332 16.17 2.35 -9.95
CA ARG A 332 17.32 2.34 -10.87
C ARG A 332 18.44 3.26 -10.39
N TYR A 333 18.09 4.45 -9.92
CA TYR A 333 19.05 5.52 -9.69
C TYR A 333 19.23 5.94 -8.23
N HIS A 334 18.34 5.50 -7.30
CA HIS A 334 18.36 5.96 -5.91
C HIS A 334 18.39 4.82 -4.88
N GLY A 335 18.59 3.58 -5.34
CA GLY A 335 18.81 2.42 -4.47
C GLY A 335 17.59 1.91 -3.71
N LEU A 336 16.36 2.10 -4.24
CA LEU A 336 15.14 1.56 -3.61
C LEU A 336 14.92 0.05 -3.85
N ASN A 337 15.87 -0.68 -4.40
CA ASN A 337 15.72 -2.12 -4.59
C ASN A 337 15.77 -2.91 -3.27
N CYS A 338 16.54 -2.40 -2.31
CA CYS A 338 16.73 -3.01 -1.00
C CYS A 338 16.80 -1.95 0.09
N ALA A 339 16.27 -2.28 1.27
CA ALA A 339 16.49 -1.47 2.46
C ALA A 339 17.98 -1.53 2.85
N ARG A 340 18.60 -0.37 3.01
CA ARG A 340 19.99 -0.24 3.47
C ARG A 340 20.09 -0.42 4.99
N TYR A 341 19.00 -0.08 5.68
CA TYR A 341 18.89 -0.12 7.14
C TYR A 341 17.89 -1.20 7.58
N ARG A 342 17.83 -1.45 8.88
CA ARG A 342 16.83 -2.29 9.55
C ARG A 342 15.96 -1.43 10.45
N GLY A 343 14.70 -1.83 10.60
CA GLY A 343 13.69 -1.12 11.35
C GLY A 343 12.95 -0.06 10.55
N LEU A 344 11.64 0.02 10.75
CA LEU A 344 10.71 0.86 9.97
C LEU A 344 11.11 2.34 9.96
N GLU A 345 11.60 2.86 11.09
CA GLU A 345 12.00 4.26 11.21
C GLU A 345 13.16 4.60 10.27
N LYS A 346 14.26 3.81 10.32
CA LYS A 346 15.44 4.05 9.48
C LYS A 346 15.15 3.84 7.99
N VAL A 347 14.31 2.86 7.68
CA VAL A 347 13.86 2.60 6.30
C VAL A 347 12.95 3.72 5.78
N THR A 348 12.12 4.31 6.66
CA THR A 348 11.34 5.52 6.31
C THR A 348 12.25 6.70 5.96
N ILE A 349 13.35 6.90 6.71
CA ILE A 349 14.34 7.95 6.39
C ILE A 349 14.94 7.71 5.00
N GLN A 350 15.29 6.47 4.65
CA GLN A 350 15.76 6.12 3.30
C GLN A 350 14.75 6.53 2.23
N ALA A 351 13.49 6.18 2.40
CA ALA A 351 12.43 6.50 1.43
C ALA A 351 12.21 8.01 1.28
N LEU A 352 12.23 8.76 2.39
CA LEU A 352 12.14 10.23 2.39
C LEU A 352 13.31 10.87 1.64
N LEU A 353 14.54 10.42 1.87
CA LEU A 353 15.71 10.92 1.17
C LEU A 353 15.66 10.63 -0.34
N ILE A 354 15.19 9.45 -0.73
CA ILE A 354 14.97 9.12 -2.15
C ILE A 354 13.94 10.06 -2.78
N ALA A 355 12.81 10.28 -2.11
CA ALA A 355 11.77 11.19 -2.61
C ALA A 355 12.25 12.64 -2.70
N ILE A 356 13.06 13.10 -1.74
CA ILE A 356 13.74 14.41 -1.80
C ILE A 356 14.61 14.50 -3.04
N CYS A 357 15.46 13.50 -3.29
CA CYS A 357 16.32 13.49 -4.48
C CYS A 357 15.53 13.58 -5.79
N ILE A 358 14.45 12.80 -5.92
CA ILE A 358 13.58 12.81 -7.09
C ILE A 358 12.92 14.19 -7.26
N ASN A 359 12.38 14.76 -6.20
CA ASN A 359 11.72 16.07 -6.25
C ASN A 359 12.70 17.20 -6.56
N VAL A 360 13.88 17.21 -5.94
CA VAL A 360 14.91 18.23 -6.20
C VAL A 360 15.40 18.15 -7.65
N LYS A 361 15.71 16.95 -8.17
CA LYS A 361 16.07 16.77 -9.57
C LYS A 361 14.98 17.32 -10.51
N ARG A 362 13.71 16.97 -10.24
CA ARG A 362 12.59 17.45 -11.05
C ARG A 362 12.42 18.96 -10.96
N MET A 363 12.51 19.52 -9.76
CA MET A 363 12.42 20.96 -9.52
C MET A 363 13.53 21.72 -10.29
N VAL A 364 14.77 21.27 -10.19
CA VAL A 364 15.92 21.88 -10.90
C VAL A 364 15.72 21.82 -12.41
N THR A 365 15.30 20.67 -12.97
CA THR A 365 15.02 20.54 -14.40
C THR A 365 13.93 21.50 -14.89
N LEU A 366 12.91 21.74 -14.09
CA LEU A 366 11.77 22.59 -14.45
C LEU A 366 12.08 24.09 -14.29
N LEU A 367 12.84 24.47 -13.27
CA LEU A 367 13.15 25.86 -12.98
C LEU A 367 14.36 26.38 -13.76
N PHE A 368 15.28 25.48 -14.14
CA PHE A 368 16.53 25.84 -14.81
C PHE A 368 16.76 25.01 -16.09
N PRO A 369 15.84 25.05 -17.07
CA PRO A 369 15.95 24.24 -18.28
C PRO A 369 17.21 24.57 -19.10
N GLN A 370 17.75 25.80 -18.98
CA GLN A 370 18.96 26.26 -19.63
C GLN A 370 20.23 25.51 -19.17
N LEU A 371 20.20 24.83 -18.01
CA LEU A 371 21.37 24.08 -17.54
C LEU A 371 21.58 22.77 -18.30
N GLY A 372 20.64 22.37 -19.16
CA GLY A 372 20.74 21.15 -19.96
C GLY A 372 20.88 19.87 -19.13
N LEU A 373 20.53 19.92 -17.85
CA LEU A 373 20.59 18.78 -16.91
C LEU A 373 19.49 17.80 -17.26
N GLY A 374 19.70 17.02 -18.29
CA GLY A 374 18.85 15.88 -18.65
C GLY A 374 18.93 14.79 -17.59
N PHE A 375 18.20 14.95 -16.48
CA PHE A 375 17.92 13.85 -15.58
C PHE A 375 16.85 12.97 -16.23
N THR A 376 17.28 12.01 -17.07
CA THR A 376 16.42 10.97 -17.66
C THR A 376 16.05 9.91 -16.64
#